data_32860dcbd27a045ede0ab4dc69de4ed7
#
_entry.id   32860dcbd27a045ede0ab4dc69de4ed7
#
_cell.length_a   1.000
_cell.length_b   1.000
_cell.length_c   1.000
_cell.angle_alpha   90.00
_cell.angle_beta   90.00
_cell.angle_gamma   90.00
#
_symmetry.space_group_name_H-M   'P 1'
#
loop_
_entity.id
_entity.type
_entity.pdbx_description
1 polymer ?
#
loop_
_entity_poly.entity_id
_entity_poly.type
_entity_poly.pdbx_seq_one_letter_code
_entity_poly.pdbx_strand_id
1 'polypeptide(L)'
;MQEPSSNEFEQHQELERLQAALAKRLVFSNRSLDSDSTELARAELDSAELDRASETLLRKRISQTRSLLPESTKHLGREYRGEFREYAQSHHFDGHRAILLDAIHFADWKLYRLAREQESKPDSHKLRDALRWEQELCRVRLSRFRLRLIRIGSEVRWVFRCGKIMRIWSW
;
A
#
# COMPACT_ATOMS: atom_id res chain seq x y z
N MET A 1 39.49 -20.91 1.55
CA MET A 1 38.11 -20.69 2.04
C MET A 1 38.25 -20.25 3.50
N GLN A 2 38.01 -18.97 3.78
CA GLN A 2 38.02 -18.46 5.15
C GLN A 2 36.63 -18.71 5.72
N GLU A 3 36.56 -19.38 6.88
CA GLU A 3 35.32 -19.51 7.65
C GLU A 3 34.94 -18.12 8.20
N PRO A 4 33.65 -17.72 8.10
CA PRO A 4 33.21 -16.46 8.68
C PRO A 4 33.46 -16.47 10.19
N SER A 5 33.98 -15.38 10.72
CA SER A 5 34.28 -15.28 12.14
C SER A 5 32.99 -15.35 12.96
N SER A 6 33.05 -16.00 14.14
CA SER A 6 31.87 -16.09 15.05
C SER A 6 31.21 -14.73 15.31
N ASN A 7 31.96 -13.66 15.26
CA ASN A 7 31.51 -12.28 15.44
C ASN A 7 30.61 -11.79 14.29
N GLU A 8 30.88 -12.18 13.04
CA GLU A 8 30.06 -11.80 11.89
C GLU A 8 28.72 -12.55 11.90
N PHE A 9 28.71 -13.79 12.38
CA PHE A 9 27.48 -14.57 12.51
C PHE A 9 26.56 -14.02 13.62
N GLU A 10 27.11 -13.61 14.76
CA GLU A 10 26.36 -12.98 15.85
C GLU A 10 25.78 -11.63 15.42
N GLN A 11 26.56 -10.79 14.74
CA GLN A 11 26.09 -9.51 14.21
C GLN A 11 24.96 -9.68 13.19
N HIS A 12 25.04 -10.71 12.35
CA HIS A 12 23.98 -10.98 11.36
C HIS A 12 22.67 -11.42 12.02
N GLN A 13 22.76 -12.29 13.04
CA GLN A 13 21.58 -12.69 13.83
C GLN A 13 20.93 -11.52 14.58
N GLU A 14 21.75 -10.63 15.12
CA GLU A 14 21.27 -9.45 15.83
C GLU A 14 20.57 -8.47 14.87
N LEU A 15 21.15 -8.25 13.70
CA LEU A 15 20.53 -7.43 12.65
C LEU A 15 19.18 -8.02 12.18
N GLU A 16 19.08 -9.33 11.99
CA GLU A 16 17.82 -9.99 11.62
C GLU A 16 16.76 -9.84 12.72
N ARG A 17 17.14 -9.96 13.99
CA ARG A 17 16.25 -9.76 15.16
C ARG A 17 15.74 -8.31 15.21
N LEU A 18 16.62 -7.34 15.01
CA LEU A 18 16.26 -5.92 14.99
C LEU A 18 15.34 -5.58 13.80
N GLN A 19 15.62 -6.13 12.63
CA GLN A 19 14.75 -5.96 11.45
C GLN A 19 13.35 -6.58 11.66
N ALA A 20 13.28 -7.77 12.26
CA ALA A 20 12.02 -8.43 12.58
C ALA A 20 11.22 -7.65 13.64
N ALA A 21 11.87 -7.12 14.67
CA ALA A 21 11.24 -6.28 15.70
C ALA A 21 10.73 -4.95 15.11
N LEU A 22 11.51 -4.33 14.24
CA LEU A 22 11.13 -3.11 13.52
C LEU A 22 9.92 -3.36 12.61
N ALA A 23 9.95 -4.43 11.82
CA ALA A 23 8.84 -4.82 10.95
C ALA A 23 7.56 -5.07 11.77
N LYS A 24 7.68 -5.80 12.87
CA LYS A 24 6.56 -6.11 13.77
C LYS A 24 5.95 -4.83 14.37
N ARG A 25 6.77 -3.87 14.80
CA ARG A 25 6.29 -2.59 15.35
C ARG A 25 5.67 -1.68 14.29
N LEU A 26 6.25 -1.63 13.08
CA LEU A 26 5.71 -0.86 11.96
C LEU A 26 4.35 -1.38 11.46
N VAL A 27 4.15 -2.70 11.57
CA VAL A 27 2.91 -3.37 11.17
C VAL A 27 1.83 -3.25 12.23
N PHE A 28 2.19 -3.32 13.52
CA PHE A 28 1.26 -3.47 14.63
C PHE A 28 1.26 -2.29 15.61
N SER A 29 1.58 -1.08 15.16
CA SER A 29 1.66 0.11 16.04
C SER A 29 0.39 0.40 16.84
N ASN A 30 -0.69 -0.37 16.67
CA ASN A 30 -1.98 -0.19 17.34
C ASN A 30 -2.52 -1.44 18.08
N ARG A 31 -1.73 -2.53 18.21
CA ARG A 31 -2.16 -3.68 19.04
C ARG A 31 -1.23 -3.85 20.24
N SER A 32 -1.83 -3.93 21.44
CA SER A 32 -1.15 -4.30 22.67
C SER A 32 -0.38 -5.61 22.45
N LEU A 33 0.93 -5.55 22.50
CA LEU A 33 1.84 -6.67 22.32
C LEU A 33 2.19 -7.29 23.67
N ASP A 34 2.10 -8.62 23.75
CA ASP A 34 2.57 -9.44 24.86
C ASP A 34 4.04 -9.15 25.17
N SER A 35 4.33 -9.02 26.47
CA SER A 35 5.38 -8.18 27.06
C SER A 35 6.83 -8.65 26.92
N ASP A 36 7.13 -9.94 26.76
CA ASP A 36 8.46 -10.44 27.15
C ASP A 36 9.59 -10.43 26.11
N SER A 37 9.30 -10.43 24.81
CA SER A 37 10.36 -10.40 23.78
C SER A 37 10.61 -9.01 23.20
N THR A 38 9.80 -8.04 23.57
CA THR A 38 9.80 -6.68 23.00
C THR A 38 10.57 -5.69 23.87
N GLU A 39 10.80 -5.98 25.13
CA GLU A 39 11.47 -5.03 26.05
C GLU A 39 12.95 -4.81 25.72
N LEU A 40 13.68 -5.86 25.36
CA LEU A 40 15.09 -5.73 24.96
C LEU A 40 15.25 -4.92 23.66
N ALA A 41 14.42 -5.16 22.66
CA ALA A 41 14.44 -4.38 21.41
C ALA A 41 13.89 -2.94 21.58
N ARG A 42 13.08 -2.69 22.62
CA ARG A 42 12.62 -1.33 22.99
C ARG A 42 13.69 -0.51 23.67
N ALA A 43 14.58 -1.13 24.44
CA ALA A 43 15.64 -0.41 25.17
C ALA A 43 16.75 0.09 24.24
N GLU A 44 16.95 -0.55 23.10
CA GLU A 44 18.06 -0.25 22.18
C GLU A 44 17.72 0.70 21.05
N LEU A 45 16.43 0.86 20.69
CA LEU A 45 16.00 1.78 19.64
C LEU A 45 15.25 2.98 20.24
N ASP A 46 15.80 4.16 20.06
CA ASP A 46 15.12 5.41 20.42
C ASP A 46 13.72 5.45 19.74
N SER A 47 12.67 5.61 20.55
CA SER A 47 11.30 5.68 20.05
C SER A 47 11.12 6.76 18.98
N ALA A 48 11.88 7.86 19.07
CA ALA A 48 11.87 8.94 18.09
C ALA A 48 12.45 8.52 16.72
N GLU A 49 13.46 7.65 16.70
CA GLU A 49 14.00 7.09 15.45
C GLU A 49 13.03 6.14 14.78
N LEU A 50 12.36 5.30 15.55
CA LEU A 50 11.29 4.42 15.04
C LEU A 50 10.13 5.19 14.44
N ASP A 51 9.70 6.27 15.09
CA ASP A 51 8.62 7.11 14.60
C ASP A 51 9.03 7.84 13.29
N ARG A 52 10.27 8.30 13.20
CA ARG A 52 10.83 8.89 11.95
C ARG A 52 10.90 7.85 10.82
N ALA A 53 11.36 6.64 11.12
CA ALA A 53 11.41 5.54 10.14
C ALA A 53 10.02 5.17 9.64
N SER A 54 9.05 5.03 10.57
CA SER A 54 7.65 4.74 10.27
C SER A 54 7.02 5.82 9.37
N GLU A 55 7.20 7.10 9.72
CA GLU A 55 6.68 8.22 8.90
C GLU A 55 7.35 8.24 7.51
N THR A 56 8.65 7.92 7.42
CA THR A 56 9.37 7.85 6.14
C THR A 56 8.82 6.73 5.25
N LEU A 57 8.58 5.55 5.81
CA LEU A 57 7.97 4.43 5.09
C LEU A 57 6.55 4.76 4.64
N LEU A 58 5.76 5.39 5.50
CA LEU A 58 4.40 5.81 5.16
C LEU A 58 4.41 6.83 4.01
N ARG A 59 5.30 7.83 4.06
CA ARG A 59 5.48 8.80 2.95
C ARG A 59 5.85 8.11 1.64
N LYS A 60 6.74 7.11 1.69
CA LYS A 60 7.12 6.32 0.52
C LYS A 60 5.91 5.55 -0.03
N ARG A 61 5.12 4.86 0.81
CA ARG A 61 3.90 4.17 0.41
C ARG A 61 2.90 5.12 -0.24
N ILE A 62 2.63 6.28 0.37
CA ILE A 62 1.76 7.33 -0.16
C ILE A 62 2.22 7.76 -1.56
N SER A 63 3.51 8.08 -1.72
CA SER A 63 4.07 8.54 -3.00
C SER A 63 3.95 7.47 -4.09
N GLN A 64 4.27 6.23 -3.76
CA GLN A 64 4.23 5.12 -4.71
C GLN A 64 2.79 4.77 -5.11
N THR A 65 1.86 4.72 -4.15
CA THR A 65 0.44 4.45 -4.42
C THR A 65 -0.19 5.58 -5.23
N ARG A 66 0.18 6.83 -4.96
CA ARG A 66 -0.21 8.00 -5.74
C ARG A 66 0.12 7.85 -7.22
N SER A 67 1.28 7.31 -7.55
CA SER A 67 1.70 7.09 -8.94
C SER A 67 0.86 6.02 -9.67
N LEU A 68 0.21 5.14 -8.93
CA LEU A 68 -0.68 4.11 -9.46
C LEU A 68 -2.14 4.56 -9.59
N LEU A 69 -2.53 5.61 -8.84
CA LEU A 69 -3.89 6.16 -8.76
C LEU A 69 -3.91 7.66 -9.12
N PRO A 70 -3.39 8.09 -10.29
CA PRO A 70 -3.21 9.50 -10.62
C PRO A 70 -4.52 10.28 -10.70
N GLU A 71 -5.57 9.74 -11.34
CA GLU A 71 -6.86 10.44 -11.49
C GLU A 71 -7.62 10.48 -10.16
N SER A 72 -7.64 9.36 -9.41
CA SER A 72 -8.25 9.34 -8.08
C SER A 72 -7.57 10.34 -7.14
N THR A 73 -6.24 10.41 -7.19
CA THR A 73 -5.47 11.37 -6.39
C THR A 73 -5.78 12.82 -6.78
N LYS A 74 -5.98 13.09 -8.07
CA LYS A 74 -6.37 14.41 -8.56
C LYS A 74 -7.74 14.84 -8.01
N HIS A 75 -8.71 13.92 -7.99
CA HIS A 75 -10.04 14.19 -7.42
C HIS A 75 -10.02 14.34 -5.90
N LEU A 76 -9.22 13.55 -5.19
CA LEU A 76 -9.05 13.66 -3.73
C LEU A 76 -8.21 14.89 -3.31
N GLY A 77 -7.34 15.37 -4.20
CA GLY A 77 -6.53 16.56 -3.94
C GLY A 77 -5.70 16.44 -2.64
N ARG A 78 -5.90 17.40 -1.74
CA ARG A 78 -5.18 17.48 -0.46
C ARG A 78 -5.61 16.39 0.54
N GLU A 79 -6.81 15.86 0.41
CA GLU A 79 -7.38 14.85 1.31
C GLU A 79 -6.72 13.48 1.14
N TYR A 80 -6.17 13.17 -0.04
CA TYR A 80 -5.55 11.89 -0.36
C TYR A 80 -4.55 11.40 0.70
N ARG A 81 -3.68 12.30 1.18
CA ARG A 81 -2.64 11.94 2.16
C ARG A 81 -3.23 11.55 3.50
N GLY A 82 -4.25 12.28 3.96
CA GLY A 82 -4.95 11.99 5.23
C GLY A 82 -5.71 10.68 5.15
N GLU A 83 -6.45 10.47 4.08
CA GLU A 83 -7.23 9.26 3.85
C GLU A 83 -6.35 8.02 3.68
N PHE A 84 -5.24 8.13 2.93
CA PHE A 84 -4.31 7.02 2.81
C PHE A 84 -3.64 6.69 4.15
N ARG A 85 -3.35 7.68 4.99
CA ARG A 85 -2.81 7.46 6.34
C ARG A 85 -3.81 6.70 7.22
N GLU A 86 -5.08 7.06 7.18
CA GLU A 86 -6.16 6.36 7.91
C GLU A 86 -6.26 4.90 7.45
N TYR A 87 -6.29 4.67 6.14
CA TYR A 87 -6.28 3.33 5.54
C TYR A 87 -5.06 2.52 5.98
N ALA A 88 -3.86 3.11 5.94
CA ALA A 88 -2.60 2.43 6.20
C ALA A 88 -2.44 1.98 7.66
N GLN A 89 -3.20 2.55 8.61
CA GLN A 89 -3.18 2.13 10.02
C GLN A 89 -3.67 0.69 10.22
N SER A 90 -4.56 0.21 9.36
CA SER A 90 -5.16 -1.11 9.46
C SER A 90 -4.75 -2.07 8.34
N HIS A 91 -3.98 -1.60 7.34
CA HIS A 91 -3.60 -2.38 6.18
C HIS A 91 -2.10 -2.34 5.95
N HIS A 92 -1.51 -3.53 5.83
CA HIS A 92 -0.11 -3.70 5.50
C HIS A 92 0.08 -4.88 4.54
N PHE A 93 0.96 -4.70 3.56
CA PHE A 93 1.31 -5.73 2.60
C PHE A 93 2.82 -5.81 2.45
N ASP A 94 3.34 -7.03 2.36
CA ASP A 94 4.75 -7.31 2.20
C ASP A 94 5.11 -7.75 0.79
N GLY A 95 6.39 -7.60 0.44
CA GLY A 95 6.97 -8.10 -0.79
C GLY A 95 6.81 -7.15 -1.97
N HIS A 96 7.32 -7.61 -3.12
CA HIS A 96 7.44 -6.81 -4.34
C HIS A 96 6.09 -6.34 -4.96
N ARG A 97 4.98 -6.93 -4.55
CA ARG A 97 3.63 -6.55 -5.01
C ARG A 97 2.86 -5.67 -4.04
N ALA A 98 3.45 -5.37 -2.87
CA ALA A 98 2.81 -4.63 -1.80
C ALA A 98 2.16 -3.32 -2.27
N ILE A 99 2.83 -2.55 -3.12
CA ILE A 99 2.33 -1.28 -3.64
C ILE A 99 1.10 -1.42 -4.54
N LEU A 100 1.06 -2.48 -5.37
CA LEU A 100 -0.12 -2.76 -6.19
C LEU A 100 -1.30 -3.20 -5.33
N LEU A 101 -1.03 -3.99 -4.28
CA LEU A 101 -2.04 -4.39 -3.31
C LEU A 101 -2.53 -3.19 -2.50
N ASP A 102 -1.64 -2.30 -2.05
CA ASP A 102 -2.01 -1.04 -1.40
C ASP A 102 -2.96 -0.21 -2.28
N ALA A 103 -2.65 -0.05 -3.57
CA ALA A 103 -3.50 0.70 -4.49
C ALA A 103 -4.89 0.08 -4.66
N ILE A 104 -4.95 -1.25 -4.80
CA ILE A 104 -6.21 -1.99 -4.96
C ILE A 104 -7.07 -1.87 -3.70
N HIS A 105 -6.49 -2.15 -2.53
CA HIS A 105 -7.24 -2.17 -1.28
C HIS A 105 -7.59 -0.77 -0.78
N PHE A 106 -6.75 0.24 -1.02
CA PHE A 106 -7.11 1.63 -0.77
C PHE A 106 -8.31 2.06 -1.63
N ALA A 107 -8.33 1.68 -2.91
CA ALA A 107 -9.47 1.97 -3.78
C ALA A 107 -10.75 1.28 -3.29
N ASP A 108 -10.70 -0.01 -2.87
CA ASP A 108 -11.83 -0.73 -2.28
C ASP A 108 -12.32 -0.05 -0.99
N TRP A 109 -11.40 0.30 -0.09
CA TRP A 109 -11.70 0.99 1.16
C TRP A 109 -12.40 2.34 0.93
N LYS A 110 -11.88 3.14 -0.03
CA LYS A 110 -12.47 4.45 -0.35
C LYS A 110 -13.82 4.30 -1.04
N LEU A 111 -13.98 3.35 -1.98
CA LEU A 111 -15.27 3.06 -2.60
C LEU A 111 -16.33 2.65 -1.59
N TYR A 112 -15.95 1.83 -0.61
CA TYR A 112 -16.84 1.43 0.49
C TYR A 112 -17.27 2.63 1.34
N ARG A 113 -16.35 3.54 1.69
CA ARG A 113 -16.67 4.77 2.42
C ARG A 113 -17.63 5.67 1.64
N LEU A 114 -17.32 5.93 0.36
CA LEU A 114 -18.17 6.73 -0.52
C LEU A 114 -19.58 6.16 -0.68
N ALA A 115 -19.73 4.83 -0.59
CA ALA A 115 -21.04 4.19 -0.63
C ALA A 115 -21.85 4.42 0.66
N ARG A 116 -21.17 4.47 1.82
CA ARG A 116 -21.80 4.68 3.14
C ARG A 116 -22.14 6.14 3.41
N GLU A 117 -21.29 7.05 2.99
CA GLU A 117 -21.41 8.47 3.27
C GLU A 117 -22.53 9.14 2.46
N GLN A 118 -23.22 8.40 1.56
CA GLN A 118 -24.30 8.90 0.67
C GLN A 118 -23.97 10.29 0.08
N GLU A 119 -22.68 10.55 -0.18
CA GLU A 119 -22.23 11.87 -0.57
C GLU A 119 -22.86 12.28 -1.92
N SER A 120 -23.79 13.21 -1.81
CA SER A 120 -24.43 13.89 -2.93
C SER A 120 -23.51 14.89 -3.66
N LYS A 121 -22.19 14.84 -3.37
CA LYS A 121 -21.24 15.74 -4.05
C LYS A 121 -21.17 15.39 -5.53
N PRO A 122 -21.36 16.35 -6.45
CA PRO A 122 -21.39 16.11 -7.89
C PRO A 122 -20.10 15.45 -8.41
N ASP A 123 -18.95 15.65 -7.75
CA ASP A 123 -17.67 15.06 -8.13
C ASP A 123 -17.46 13.63 -7.59
N SER A 124 -18.34 13.13 -6.73
CA SER A 124 -18.21 11.77 -6.18
C SER A 124 -18.31 10.68 -7.26
N HIS A 125 -19.07 10.92 -8.33
CA HIS A 125 -19.15 9.99 -9.46
C HIS A 125 -17.83 9.87 -10.21
N LYS A 126 -17.17 10.99 -10.51
CA LYS A 126 -15.89 11.01 -11.20
C LYS A 126 -14.81 10.31 -10.37
N LEU A 127 -14.79 10.55 -9.05
CA LEU A 127 -13.87 9.86 -8.15
C LEU A 127 -14.15 8.35 -8.10
N ARG A 128 -15.40 7.91 -8.02
CA ARG A 128 -15.77 6.49 -8.05
C ARG A 128 -15.33 5.81 -9.34
N ASP A 129 -15.55 6.46 -10.48
CA ASP A 129 -15.15 5.95 -11.79
C ASP A 129 -13.63 5.85 -11.91
N ALA A 130 -12.90 6.89 -11.47
CA ALA A 130 -11.44 6.89 -11.43
C ALA A 130 -10.90 5.75 -10.55
N LEU A 131 -11.41 5.60 -9.31
CA LEU A 131 -11.00 4.54 -8.41
C LEU A 131 -11.22 3.14 -8.99
N ARG A 132 -12.40 2.88 -9.59
CA ARG A 132 -12.72 1.59 -10.23
C ARG A 132 -11.78 1.30 -11.39
N TRP A 133 -11.55 2.30 -12.24
CA TRP A 133 -10.66 2.17 -13.40
C TRP A 133 -9.23 1.84 -12.99
N GLU A 134 -8.66 2.64 -12.11
CA GLU A 134 -7.26 2.50 -11.67
C GLU A 134 -7.05 1.23 -10.86
N GLN A 135 -8.04 0.85 -10.04
CA GLN A 135 -8.04 -0.42 -9.33
C GLN A 135 -7.95 -1.61 -10.30
N GLU A 136 -8.77 -1.63 -11.35
CA GLU A 136 -8.73 -2.71 -12.34
C GLU A 136 -7.42 -2.71 -13.13
N LEU A 137 -6.83 -1.55 -13.42
CA LEU A 137 -5.49 -1.48 -14.01
C LEU A 137 -4.44 -2.12 -13.09
N CYS A 138 -4.50 -1.85 -11.78
CA CYS A 138 -3.61 -2.48 -10.80
C CYS A 138 -3.84 -4.00 -10.73
N ARG A 139 -5.08 -4.47 -10.74
CA ARG A 139 -5.42 -5.91 -10.78
C ARG A 139 -4.91 -6.58 -12.05
N VAL A 140 -4.99 -5.91 -13.20
CA VAL A 140 -4.42 -6.42 -14.45
C VAL A 140 -2.90 -6.51 -14.37
N ARG A 141 -2.23 -5.54 -13.72
CA ARG A 141 -0.77 -5.56 -13.52
C ARG A 141 -0.30 -6.70 -12.61
N LEU A 142 -1.14 -7.21 -11.71
CA LEU A 142 -0.82 -8.37 -10.88
C LEU A 142 -0.85 -9.70 -11.64
N SER A 143 -1.61 -9.77 -12.74
CA SER A 143 -1.82 -10.99 -13.50
C SER A 143 -0.87 -11.08 -14.70
N ARG A 144 -0.39 -12.29 -15.04
CA ARG A 144 0.41 -12.50 -16.27
C ARG A 144 -0.45 -12.43 -17.54
N PHE A 145 -1.68 -12.91 -17.43
CA PHE A 145 -2.67 -12.88 -18.52
C PHE A 145 -4.00 -12.45 -17.94
N ARG A 146 -4.59 -11.39 -18.49
CA ARG A 146 -5.92 -10.92 -18.08
C ARG A 146 -6.56 -10.10 -19.19
N LEU A 147 -7.85 -10.38 -19.42
CA LEU A 147 -8.75 -9.56 -20.22
C LEU A 147 -9.82 -9.03 -19.29
N ARG A 148 -10.06 -7.73 -19.33
CA ARG A 148 -11.11 -7.07 -18.54
C ARG A 148 -11.88 -6.07 -19.41
N LEU A 149 -13.19 -6.10 -19.25
CA LEU A 149 -14.11 -5.12 -19.74
C LEU A 149 -14.58 -4.27 -18.58
N ILE A 150 -14.39 -2.95 -18.66
CA ILE A 150 -14.70 -2.02 -17.57
C ILE A 150 -15.59 -0.94 -18.13
N ARG A 151 -16.76 -0.74 -17.52
CA ARG A 151 -17.66 0.37 -17.86
C ARG A 151 -17.36 1.55 -16.94
N ILE A 152 -17.13 2.72 -17.54
CA ILE A 152 -16.84 3.98 -16.83
C ILE A 152 -17.81 5.04 -17.38
N GLY A 153 -18.83 5.37 -16.59
CA GLY A 153 -19.91 6.21 -17.09
C GLY A 153 -20.58 5.59 -18.33
N SER A 154 -20.54 6.29 -19.46
CA SER A 154 -21.05 5.82 -20.75
C SER A 154 -20.03 5.06 -21.61
N GLU A 155 -18.75 5.10 -21.26
CA GLU A 155 -17.67 4.46 -22.01
C GLU A 155 -17.45 3.03 -21.57
N VAL A 156 -17.09 2.18 -22.54
CA VAL A 156 -16.65 0.80 -22.30
C VAL A 156 -15.18 0.70 -22.70
N ARG A 157 -14.34 0.26 -21.76
CA ARG A 157 -12.90 0.11 -21.99
C ARG A 157 -12.48 -1.34 -21.83
N TRP A 158 -11.68 -1.79 -22.78
CA TRP A 158 -11.05 -3.10 -22.74
C TRP A 158 -9.61 -2.95 -22.29
N VAL A 159 -9.21 -3.77 -21.33
CA VAL A 159 -7.82 -3.89 -20.90
C VAL A 159 -7.38 -5.33 -21.11
N PHE A 160 -6.35 -5.50 -21.91
CA PHE A 160 -5.73 -6.79 -22.18
C PHE A 160 -4.29 -6.78 -21.72
N ARG A 161 -3.87 -7.82 -21.02
CA ARG A 161 -2.48 -8.07 -20.66
C ARG A 161 -2.07 -9.49 -21.02
N CYS A 162 -0.91 -9.60 -21.70
CA CYS A 162 -0.23 -10.85 -21.95
C CYS A 162 1.26 -10.65 -21.63
N GLY A 163 1.74 -11.26 -20.56
CA GLY A 163 3.12 -11.08 -20.09
C GLY A 163 3.47 -9.64 -19.78
N LYS A 164 4.38 -9.03 -20.53
CA LYS A 164 4.81 -7.63 -20.38
C LYS A 164 3.98 -6.65 -21.20
N ILE A 165 3.15 -7.13 -22.13
CA ILE A 165 2.35 -6.29 -23.04
C ILE A 165 1.01 -5.98 -22.38
N MET A 166 0.65 -4.69 -22.33
CA MET A 166 -0.66 -4.21 -21.93
C MET A 166 -1.23 -3.31 -23.03
N ARG A 167 -2.47 -3.55 -23.41
CA ARG A 167 -3.22 -2.76 -24.39
C ARG A 167 -4.55 -2.32 -23.82
N ILE A 168 -4.95 -1.10 -24.14
CA ILE A 168 -6.20 -0.48 -23.70
C ILE A 168 -6.92 0.03 -24.94
N TRP A 169 -8.21 -0.30 -25.08
CA TRP A 169 -9.09 0.20 -26.12
C TRP A 169 -10.33 0.81 -25.47
N SER A 170 -10.79 1.93 -25.98
CA SER A 170 -12.04 2.60 -25.60
C SER A 170 -13.01 2.65 -26.79
N TRP A 171 -14.30 2.47 -26.49
CA TRP A 171 -15.41 2.58 -27.43
C TRP A 171 -16.44 3.55 -26.86
#